data_87c503c123b929d2d11720ec6434d984
#
_entry.id   87c503c123b929d2d11720ec6434d984
#
_cell.length_a   1.000
_cell.length_b   1.000
_cell.length_c   1.000
_cell.angle_alpha   90.00
_cell.angle_beta   90.00
_cell.angle_gamma   90.00
#
_symmetry.space_group_name_H-M   'P 1'
#
loop_
_entity.id
_entity.type
_entity.pdbx_description
1 polymer ?
#
loop_
_entity_poly.entity_id
_entity_poly.type
_entity_poly.pdbx_seq_one_letter_code
_entity_poly.pdbx_strand_id
1 'polypeptide(L)'
;MEFTEHITTSASRDDAWAALTDVTDWPRWTTSMREVRPLGADAISVGNKFRVTQPGLPRAVWTVSEVRPGEAWLWSNSSPGMRSVAFHRLETNPDGTVEIAIGIRLTGLLAGLIGTLITGKTRRYLKLEAAGLKAASESAAARAASGSAAG
;
A
#
# COMPACT_ATOMS: atom_id res chain seq x y z
N MET A 1 6.19 -0.41 17.38
CA MET A 1 4.77 -0.79 17.22
C MET A 1 4.53 -1.10 15.74
N GLU A 2 3.85 -2.19 15.45
CA GLU A 2 3.58 -2.62 14.07
C GLU A 2 2.12 -3.01 13.90
N PHE A 3 1.55 -2.65 12.78
CA PHE A 3 0.20 -3.03 12.35
C PHE A 3 0.31 -3.70 10.99
N THR A 4 -0.33 -4.82 10.81
CA THR A 4 -0.35 -5.58 9.56
C THR A 4 -1.77 -6.03 9.24
N GLU A 5 -2.11 -6.01 7.96
CA GLU A 5 -3.34 -6.58 7.41
C GLU A 5 -2.98 -7.50 6.26
N HIS A 6 -3.70 -8.63 6.16
CA HIS A 6 -3.51 -9.63 5.13
C HIS A 6 -4.83 -9.86 4.39
N ILE A 7 -4.75 -10.01 3.08
CA ILE A 7 -5.91 -10.36 2.27
C ILE A 7 -5.48 -11.24 1.10
N THR A 8 -6.29 -12.24 0.78
CA THR A 8 -6.04 -13.15 -0.34
C THR A 8 -6.85 -12.72 -1.55
N THR A 9 -6.22 -12.73 -2.73
CA THR A 9 -6.86 -12.46 -4.01
C THR A 9 -6.68 -13.62 -4.98
N SER A 10 -7.66 -13.82 -5.87
CA SER A 10 -7.59 -14.74 -7.00
C SER A 10 -6.88 -14.16 -8.23
N ALA A 11 -6.56 -12.86 -8.22
CA ALA A 11 -5.81 -12.20 -9.27
C ALA A 11 -4.39 -12.78 -9.39
N SER A 12 -3.79 -12.65 -10.57
CA SER A 12 -2.39 -13.03 -10.78
C SER A 12 -1.46 -12.16 -9.95
N ARG A 13 -0.26 -12.66 -9.70
CA ARG A 13 0.78 -11.89 -9.01
C ARG A 13 1.13 -10.60 -9.77
N ASP A 14 1.16 -10.64 -11.09
CA ASP A 14 1.43 -9.45 -11.91
C ASP A 14 0.33 -8.41 -11.80
N ASP A 15 -0.95 -8.81 -11.81
CA ASP A 15 -2.08 -7.90 -11.61
C ASP A 15 -2.08 -7.30 -10.20
N ALA A 16 -1.79 -8.11 -9.19
CA ALA A 16 -1.65 -7.65 -7.81
C ALA A 16 -0.47 -6.67 -7.66
N TRP A 17 0.66 -6.94 -8.29
CA TRP A 17 1.81 -6.06 -8.29
C TRP A 17 1.52 -4.73 -8.98
N ALA A 18 0.84 -4.76 -10.13
CA ALA A 18 0.43 -3.55 -10.84
C ALA A 18 -0.47 -2.66 -9.96
N ALA A 19 -1.47 -3.22 -9.31
CA ALA A 19 -2.33 -2.49 -8.39
C ALA A 19 -1.55 -1.94 -7.17
N LEU A 20 -0.63 -2.73 -6.63
CA LEU A 20 0.17 -2.40 -5.45
C LEU A 20 1.17 -1.25 -5.71
N THR A 21 1.63 -1.11 -6.94
CA THR A 21 2.64 -0.10 -7.33
C THR A 21 2.04 1.14 -8.00
N ASP A 22 0.80 1.11 -8.45
CA ASP A 22 0.10 2.26 -8.98
C ASP A 22 -0.53 3.10 -7.85
N VAL A 23 0.34 3.67 -7.01
CA VAL A 23 -0.08 4.39 -5.79
C VAL A 23 -0.87 5.66 -6.09
N THR A 24 -0.69 6.26 -7.25
CA THR A 24 -1.43 7.46 -7.66
C THR A 24 -2.90 7.18 -7.95
N ASP A 25 -3.23 5.92 -8.28
CA ASP A 25 -4.60 5.45 -8.50
C ASP A 25 -5.31 4.99 -7.20
N TRP A 26 -4.58 4.82 -6.11
CA TRP A 26 -5.14 4.34 -4.85
C TRP A 26 -6.36 5.11 -4.34
N PRO A 27 -6.43 6.46 -4.43
CA PRO A 27 -7.62 7.20 -4.00
C PRO A 27 -8.91 6.82 -4.73
N ARG A 28 -8.82 6.18 -5.90
CA ARG A 28 -9.99 5.75 -6.69
C ARG A 28 -10.70 4.54 -6.10
N TRP A 29 -9.99 3.70 -5.33
CA TRP A 29 -10.54 2.47 -4.78
C TRP A 29 -10.40 2.32 -3.26
N THR A 30 -9.75 3.26 -2.57
CA THR A 30 -9.73 3.30 -1.11
C THR A 30 -10.06 4.68 -0.58
N THR A 31 -10.95 4.74 0.41
CA THR A 31 -11.33 5.99 1.09
C THR A 31 -10.33 6.39 2.19
N SER A 32 -9.34 5.54 2.48
CA SER A 32 -8.26 5.85 3.41
C SER A 32 -7.29 6.90 2.87
N MET A 33 -7.28 7.12 1.56
CA MET A 33 -6.44 8.11 0.88
C MET A 33 -7.26 9.07 0.06
N ARG A 34 -7.01 10.38 0.23
CA ARG A 34 -7.62 11.43 -0.60
C ARG A 34 -6.78 11.75 -1.81
N GLU A 35 -5.46 11.73 -1.66
CA GLU A 35 -4.52 12.06 -2.72
C GLU A 35 -3.19 11.36 -2.46
N VAL A 36 -2.62 10.83 -3.53
CA VAL A 36 -1.22 10.41 -3.59
C VAL A 36 -0.58 11.12 -4.77
N ARG A 37 0.31 12.06 -4.49
CA ARG A 37 0.93 12.92 -5.50
C ARG A 37 2.42 12.68 -5.59
N PRO A 38 2.95 12.30 -6.76
CA PRO A 38 4.40 12.17 -6.94
C PRO A 38 5.08 13.55 -6.84
N LEU A 39 6.24 13.60 -6.21
CA LEU A 39 7.09 14.79 -6.14
C LEU A 39 8.29 14.64 -7.09
N GLY A 40 8.04 14.24 -8.32
CA GLY A 40 8.98 13.89 -9.36
C GLY A 40 8.44 12.76 -10.21
N ALA A 41 9.22 11.71 -10.43
CA ALA A 41 8.77 10.52 -11.12
C ALA A 41 7.68 9.78 -10.30
N ASP A 42 6.70 9.19 -10.99
CA ASP A 42 5.55 8.51 -10.40
C ASP A 42 5.75 7.00 -10.16
N ALA A 43 6.84 6.44 -10.65
CA ALA A 43 7.18 5.03 -10.45
C ALA A 43 7.58 4.71 -9.01
N ILE A 44 7.27 3.51 -8.55
CA ILE A 44 7.79 2.96 -7.29
C ILE A 44 9.24 2.53 -7.51
N SER A 45 10.14 3.45 -7.25
CA SER A 45 11.61 3.26 -7.35
C SER A 45 12.28 3.90 -6.15
N VAL A 46 13.36 3.30 -5.66
CA VAL A 46 14.10 3.79 -4.49
C VAL A 46 14.49 5.26 -4.68
N GLY A 47 14.18 6.08 -3.67
CA GLY A 47 14.44 7.53 -3.67
C GLY A 47 13.27 8.38 -4.18
N ASN A 48 12.31 7.83 -4.92
CA ASN A 48 11.13 8.57 -5.36
C ASN A 48 10.24 8.92 -4.16
N LYS A 49 9.65 10.11 -4.24
CA LYS A 49 8.86 10.70 -3.14
C LYS A 49 7.42 10.95 -3.57
N PHE A 50 6.53 10.72 -2.63
CA PHE A 50 5.09 10.93 -2.81
C PHE A 50 4.54 11.71 -1.62
N ARG A 51 3.72 12.71 -1.90
CA ARG A 51 2.90 13.38 -0.89
C ARG A 51 1.60 12.64 -0.74
N VAL A 52 1.32 12.17 0.46
CA VAL A 52 0.10 11.42 0.78
C VAL A 52 -0.79 12.26 1.69
N THR A 53 -2.06 12.37 1.33
CA THR A 53 -3.11 13.03 2.11
C THR A 53 -4.14 11.98 2.52
N GLN A 54 -4.26 11.76 3.83
CA GLN A 54 -5.24 10.84 4.42
C GLN A 54 -6.22 11.61 5.30
N PRO A 55 -7.52 11.25 5.33
CA PRO A 55 -8.50 11.97 6.15
C PRO A 55 -8.13 11.94 7.64
N GLY A 56 -8.09 13.12 8.26
CA GLY A 56 -7.82 13.25 9.70
C GLY A 56 -6.40 12.87 10.13
N LEU A 57 -5.44 12.87 9.18
CA LEU A 57 -4.01 12.78 9.46
C LEU A 57 -3.28 13.95 8.79
N PRO A 58 -2.15 14.41 9.35
CA PRO A 58 -1.30 15.38 8.69
C PRO A 58 -0.83 14.88 7.32
N ARG A 59 -0.68 15.78 6.36
CA ARG A 59 -0.03 15.46 5.08
C ARG A 59 1.39 14.97 5.35
N ALA A 60 1.78 13.89 4.70
CA ALA A 60 3.08 13.29 4.86
C ALA A 60 3.78 13.09 3.52
N VAL A 61 5.09 13.27 3.51
CA VAL A 61 5.94 12.91 2.36
C VAL A 61 6.58 11.56 2.67
N TRP A 62 6.34 10.61 1.79
CA TRP A 62 6.88 9.26 1.87
C TRP A 62 7.97 9.08 0.81
N THR A 63 9.09 8.50 1.20
CA THR A 63 10.20 8.19 0.30
C THR A 63 10.31 6.69 0.15
N VAL A 64 10.30 6.19 -1.09
CA VAL A 64 10.50 4.77 -1.37
C VAL A 64 11.91 4.38 -0.93
N SER A 65 12.00 3.42 -0.02
CA SER A 65 13.26 3.02 0.61
C SER A 65 13.77 1.65 0.16
N GLU A 66 12.88 0.78 -0.34
CA GLU A 66 13.22 -0.55 -0.83
C GLU A 66 12.24 -0.97 -1.91
N VAL A 67 12.72 -1.66 -2.95
CA VAL A 67 11.90 -2.31 -3.97
C VAL A 67 12.51 -3.66 -4.32
N ARG A 68 11.70 -4.71 -4.19
CA ARG A 68 11.96 -6.05 -4.72
C ARG A 68 10.86 -6.36 -5.74
N PRO A 69 11.14 -6.20 -7.05
CA PRO A 69 10.11 -6.29 -8.09
C PRO A 69 9.28 -7.57 -8.03
N GLY A 70 7.96 -7.43 -8.08
CA GLY A 70 7.01 -8.55 -7.97
C GLY A 70 6.87 -9.16 -6.58
N GLU A 71 7.62 -8.70 -5.56
CA GLU A 71 7.61 -9.29 -4.23
C GLU A 71 7.21 -8.29 -3.14
N ALA A 72 7.93 -7.17 -3.05
CA ALA A 72 7.72 -6.20 -1.99
C ALA A 72 8.26 -4.82 -2.33
N TRP A 73 7.70 -3.80 -1.70
CA TRP A 73 8.30 -2.48 -1.65
C TRP A 73 7.94 -1.77 -0.34
N LEU A 74 8.80 -0.86 0.07
CA LEU A 74 8.68 -0.10 1.31
C LEU A 74 8.86 1.38 1.03
N TRP A 75 8.15 2.20 1.76
CA TRP A 75 8.43 3.63 1.89
C TRP A 75 8.50 4.06 3.34
N SER A 76 9.16 5.16 3.59
CA SER A 76 9.32 5.70 4.94
C SER A 76 9.01 7.19 5.01
N ASN A 77 8.52 7.59 6.17
CA ASN A 77 8.30 8.96 6.56
C ASN A 77 8.93 9.20 7.93
N SER A 78 9.47 10.38 8.15
CA SER A 78 10.02 10.78 9.45
C SER A 78 9.40 12.09 9.89
N SER A 79 9.02 12.15 11.15
CA SER A 79 8.56 13.33 11.87
C SER A 79 9.31 13.44 13.20
N PRO A 80 9.30 14.59 13.88
CA PRO A 80 9.98 14.73 15.16
C PRO A 80 9.57 13.63 16.16
N GLY A 81 10.56 12.87 16.62
CA GLY A 81 10.38 11.79 17.60
C GLY A 81 9.75 10.49 17.07
N MET A 82 9.44 10.39 15.76
CA MET A 82 8.84 9.18 15.20
C MET A 82 9.31 8.94 13.74
N ARG A 83 9.57 7.68 13.43
CA ARG A 83 9.76 7.18 12.07
C ARG A 83 8.69 6.14 11.76
N SER A 84 8.10 6.27 10.58
CA SER A 84 7.13 5.32 10.05
C SER A 84 7.71 4.62 8.84
N VAL A 85 7.57 3.31 8.77
CA VAL A 85 7.90 2.50 7.58
C VAL A 85 6.67 1.71 7.22
N ALA A 86 6.09 1.98 6.06
CA ALA A 86 5.01 1.17 5.53
C ALA A 86 5.56 0.18 4.50
N PHE A 87 5.04 -1.04 4.55
CA PHE A 87 5.46 -2.14 3.70
C PHE A 87 4.28 -2.75 2.95
N HIS A 88 4.57 -3.27 1.76
CA HIS A 88 3.63 -3.87 0.84
C HIS A 88 4.29 -5.12 0.26
N ARG A 89 3.69 -6.29 0.45
CA ARG A 89 4.27 -7.59 0.09
C ARG A 89 3.27 -8.47 -0.62
N LEU A 90 3.76 -9.29 -1.53
CA LEU A 90 2.99 -10.34 -2.20
C LEU A 90 3.64 -11.69 -1.94
N GLU A 91 2.81 -12.66 -1.57
CA GLU A 91 3.21 -14.06 -1.44
C GLU A 91 2.25 -14.94 -2.25
N THR A 92 2.77 -15.97 -2.91
CA THR A 92 1.94 -16.95 -3.62
C THR A 92 1.66 -18.11 -2.68
N ASN A 93 0.39 -18.37 -2.43
CA ASN A 93 -0.07 -19.50 -1.61
C ASN A 93 0.08 -20.84 -2.36
N PRO A 94 0.15 -21.97 -1.65
CA PRO A 94 0.21 -23.30 -2.30
C PRO A 94 -0.94 -23.61 -3.25
N ASP A 95 -2.12 -23.01 -3.06
CA ASP A 95 -3.30 -23.16 -3.92
C ASP A 95 -3.27 -22.24 -5.17
N GLY A 96 -2.20 -21.46 -5.35
CA GLY A 96 -2.03 -20.55 -6.48
C GLY A 96 -2.64 -19.16 -6.28
N THR A 97 -3.37 -18.92 -5.20
CA THR A 97 -3.84 -17.58 -4.85
C THR A 97 -2.68 -16.69 -4.38
N VAL A 98 -2.88 -15.39 -4.38
CA VAL A 98 -1.88 -14.41 -3.94
C VAL A 98 -2.33 -13.77 -2.64
N GLU A 99 -1.48 -13.81 -1.63
CA GLU A 99 -1.64 -13.04 -0.41
C GLU A 99 -1.01 -11.65 -0.57
N ILE A 100 -1.78 -10.63 -0.27
CA ILE A 100 -1.33 -9.24 -0.17
C ILE A 100 -1.20 -8.93 1.33
N ALA A 101 0.02 -8.62 1.77
CA ALA A 101 0.30 -8.16 3.13
C ALA A 101 0.74 -6.69 3.11
N ILE A 102 -0.01 -5.84 3.78
CA ILE A 102 0.32 -4.43 3.96
C ILE A 102 0.40 -4.08 5.42
N GLY A 103 1.25 -3.13 5.76
CA GLY A 103 1.37 -2.72 7.16
C GLY A 103 2.25 -1.50 7.37
N ILE A 104 2.31 -1.08 8.62
CA ILE A 104 3.12 0.06 9.03
C ILE A 104 3.82 -0.25 10.36
N ARG A 105 5.09 0.07 10.41
CA ARG A 105 5.93 0.02 11.62
C ARG A 105 6.26 1.42 12.07
N LEU A 106 5.99 1.71 13.34
CA LEU A 106 6.29 2.98 13.99
C LEU A 106 7.43 2.77 15.00
N THR A 107 8.46 3.59 14.91
CA THR A 107 9.64 3.58 15.80
C THR A 107 9.97 5.01 16.26
N GLY A 108 10.74 5.12 17.34
CA GLY A 108 11.14 6.38 17.95
C GLY A 108 10.49 6.61 19.32
N LEU A 109 10.92 7.68 19.98
CA LEU A 109 10.50 7.98 21.37
C LEU A 109 8.99 8.22 21.53
N LEU A 110 8.34 8.77 20.49
CA LEU A 110 6.90 9.06 20.50
C LEU A 110 6.05 7.96 19.85
N ALA A 111 6.68 6.91 19.31
CA ALA A 111 5.96 5.87 18.57
C ALA A 111 4.91 5.15 19.42
N GLY A 112 5.20 4.86 20.68
CA GLY A 112 4.25 4.23 21.60
C GLY A 112 3.04 5.10 21.91
N LEU A 113 3.25 6.37 22.20
CA LEU A 113 2.19 7.31 22.52
C LEU A 113 1.30 7.60 21.29
N ILE A 114 1.92 8.03 20.20
CA ILE A 114 1.21 8.38 18.96
C ILE A 114 0.53 7.14 18.37
N GLY A 115 1.25 6.00 18.31
CA GLY A 115 0.71 4.76 17.80
C GLY A 115 -0.54 4.29 18.56
N THR A 116 -0.56 4.44 19.88
CA THR A 116 -1.74 4.13 20.70
C THR A 116 -2.93 5.03 20.35
N LEU A 117 -2.69 6.33 20.20
CA LEU A 117 -3.74 7.30 19.86
C LEU A 117 -4.34 7.05 18.47
N ILE A 118 -3.54 6.58 17.49
CA ILE A 118 -4.00 6.37 16.12
C ILE A 118 -4.34 4.91 15.79
N THR A 119 -4.21 3.98 16.75
CA THR A 119 -4.40 2.53 16.53
C THR A 119 -5.70 2.21 15.78
N GLY A 120 -6.83 2.71 16.25
CA GLY A 120 -8.13 2.44 15.63
C GLY A 120 -8.21 2.93 14.19
N LYS A 121 -7.69 4.12 13.91
CA LYS A 121 -7.65 4.71 12.57
C LYS A 121 -6.70 3.93 11.65
N THR A 122 -5.51 3.60 12.13
CA THR A 122 -4.51 2.83 11.38
C THR A 122 -5.05 1.47 10.97
N ARG A 123 -5.62 0.70 11.89
CA ARG A 123 -6.24 -0.60 11.58
C ARG A 123 -7.38 -0.49 10.58
N ARG A 124 -8.24 0.51 10.74
CA ARG A 124 -9.33 0.77 9.79
C ARG A 124 -8.80 1.07 8.40
N TYR A 125 -7.78 1.91 8.29
CA TYR A 125 -7.20 2.30 7.00
C TYR A 125 -6.51 1.13 6.31
N LEU A 126 -5.74 0.33 7.02
CA LEU A 126 -5.13 -0.88 6.47
C LEU A 126 -6.17 -1.86 5.93
N LYS A 127 -7.29 -2.06 6.62
CA LYS A 127 -8.40 -2.89 6.12
C LYS A 127 -9.01 -2.34 4.84
N LEU A 128 -9.25 -1.03 4.75
CA LEU A 128 -9.78 -0.37 3.56
C LEU A 128 -8.81 -0.50 2.38
N GLU A 129 -7.52 -0.31 2.63
CA GLU A 129 -6.46 -0.44 1.63
C GLU A 129 -6.34 -1.89 1.14
N ALA A 130 -6.31 -2.87 2.03
CA ALA A 130 -6.25 -4.28 1.67
C ALA A 130 -7.45 -4.69 0.82
N ALA A 131 -8.67 -4.33 1.23
CA ALA A 131 -9.88 -4.62 0.46
C ALA A 131 -9.88 -3.93 -0.92
N GLY A 132 -9.41 -2.68 -0.98
CA GLY A 132 -9.29 -1.94 -2.23
C GLY A 132 -8.23 -2.53 -3.17
N LEU A 133 -7.08 -2.94 -2.65
CA LEU A 133 -6.03 -3.62 -3.41
C LEU A 133 -6.53 -4.94 -4.00
N LYS A 134 -7.26 -5.74 -3.22
CA LYS A 134 -7.90 -6.96 -3.71
C LYS A 134 -8.85 -6.65 -4.87
N ALA A 135 -9.76 -5.71 -4.69
CA ALA A 135 -10.72 -5.32 -5.72
C ALA A 135 -10.04 -4.77 -6.99
N ALA A 136 -9.02 -3.92 -6.84
CA ALA A 136 -8.25 -3.37 -7.95
C ALA A 136 -7.50 -4.46 -8.72
N SER A 137 -6.88 -5.41 -8.03
CA SER A 137 -6.16 -6.55 -8.61
C SER A 137 -7.10 -7.45 -9.41
N GLU A 138 -8.26 -7.77 -8.87
CA GLU A 138 -9.27 -8.63 -9.52
C GLU A 138 -9.95 -7.91 -10.70
N SER A 139 -10.13 -6.59 -10.63
CA SER A 139 -10.62 -5.80 -11.76
C SER A 139 -9.63 -5.74 -12.91
N ALA A 140 -8.33 -5.67 -12.65
CA ALA A 140 -7.29 -5.74 -13.67
C ALA A 140 -7.29 -7.11 -14.36
N ALA A 141 -7.39 -8.20 -13.60
CA ALA A 141 -7.49 -9.55 -14.12
C ALA A 141 -8.74 -9.74 -15.01
N ALA A 142 -9.89 -9.21 -14.60
CA ALA A 142 -11.12 -9.26 -15.39
C ALA A 142 -11.01 -8.49 -16.71
N ARG A 143 -10.38 -7.32 -16.72
CA ARG A 143 -10.13 -6.54 -17.93
C ARG A 143 -9.17 -7.28 -18.89
N ALA A 144 -8.12 -7.88 -18.39
CA ALA A 144 -7.20 -8.67 -19.18
C ALA A 144 -7.87 -9.89 -19.84
N ALA A 145 -8.72 -10.61 -19.11
CA ALA A 145 -9.50 -11.74 -19.63
C ALA A 145 -10.49 -11.30 -20.72
N SER A 146 -11.18 -10.18 -20.56
CA SER A 146 -12.11 -9.60 -21.53
C SER A 146 -11.38 -9.14 -22.80
N GLY A 147 -10.21 -8.53 -22.68
CA GLY A 147 -9.39 -8.11 -23.82
C GLY A 147 -8.84 -9.30 -24.63
N SER A 148 -8.50 -10.41 -23.99
CA SER A 148 -8.05 -11.63 -24.63
C SER A 148 -9.18 -12.37 -25.39
N ALA A 149 -10.42 -12.24 -24.92
CA ALA A 149 -11.59 -12.86 -25.57
C ALA A 149 -12.08 -12.09 -26.81
N ALA A 150 -11.69 -10.83 -26.99
CA ALA A 150 -12.05 -9.96 -28.11
C ALA A 150 -11.06 -9.95 -29.27
N GLY A 151 -9.97 -10.75 -29.18
CA GLY A 151 -8.90 -10.84 -30.19
C GLY A 151 -8.99 -12.05 -31.09
#